data_c3115901a5d0c4467b5862a70c061fd4
#
_entry.id   c3115901a5d0c4467b5862a70c061fd4
#
_cell.length_a   1.000
_cell.length_b   1.000
_cell.length_c   1.000
_cell.angle_alpha   90.00
_cell.angle_beta   90.00
_cell.angle_gamma   90.00
#
_symmetry.space_group_name_H-M   'P 1'
#
loop_
_entity.id
_entity.type
_entity.pdbx_description
1 polymer ?
#
loop_
_entity_poly.entity_id
_entity_poly.type
_entity_poly.pdbx_seq_one_letter_code
_entity_poly.pdbx_strand_id
1 'polypeptide(L)'
;MENVNPQDLSVSLALQGGIQRLSAWGKCWVVACFFLVVVDARAQATVQANDTNSLKSLAQAEVVGIYFTPPSDVAAAVIEVIDQGQSEVLVQAYGFTHNGIAQALVRAHARGVKVKVLLDAKTDATNRFVTDLLVSQQIPLRLDAGHAIAHNKVIVVDGELVITGSFNFTNSAQTRNAENLLVLKSTELADSYKSNWQNHWNHSR
;
A
#
# COMPACT_ATOMS: atom_id res chain seq x y z
N MET A 1 -37.53 -1.32 -27.58
CA MET A 1 -37.89 -2.57 -26.88
C MET A 1 -37.66 -3.70 -27.86
N GLU A 2 -36.47 -4.28 -27.85
CA GLU A 2 -36.19 -5.53 -28.56
C GLU A 2 -35.32 -6.39 -27.66
N ASN A 3 -35.85 -7.55 -27.30
CA ASN A 3 -35.20 -8.58 -26.51
C ASN A 3 -34.17 -9.29 -27.38
N VAL A 4 -32.93 -9.37 -26.95
CA VAL A 4 -31.91 -10.28 -27.51
C VAL A 4 -31.68 -11.39 -26.52
N ASN A 5 -32.01 -12.62 -26.96
CA ASN A 5 -31.90 -13.90 -26.28
C ASN A 5 -30.43 -14.39 -26.35
N PRO A 6 -29.78 -14.78 -25.24
CA PRO A 6 -28.43 -15.33 -25.27
C PRO A 6 -28.46 -16.87 -25.29
N GLN A 7 -28.59 -17.46 -26.46
CA GLN A 7 -28.25 -18.87 -26.73
C GLN A 7 -28.00 -19.01 -28.22
N ASP A 8 -26.73 -19.19 -28.60
CA ASP A 8 -26.25 -19.99 -29.73
C ASP A 8 -24.80 -19.66 -30.06
N LEU A 9 -23.89 -20.40 -29.45
CA LEU A 9 -22.52 -20.58 -29.96
C LEU A 9 -22.05 -22.00 -29.60
N SER A 10 -22.62 -22.98 -30.30
CA SER A 10 -22.06 -24.33 -30.36
C SER A 10 -21.04 -24.39 -31.50
N VAL A 11 -19.76 -24.40 -31.15
CA VAL A 11 -18.68 -24.68 -32.11
C VAL A 11 -18.49 -26.19 -32.18
N SER A 12 -19.02 -26.78 -33.26
CA SER A 12 -18.80 -28.18 -33.65
C SER A 12 -17.40 -28.33 -34.25
N LEU A 13 -16.47 -28.96 -33.56
CA LEU A 13 -15.19 -29.42 -34.13
C LEU A 13 -15.39 -30.81 -34.74
N ALA A 14 -15.49 -30.88 -36.05
CA ALA A 14 -15.38 -32.11 -36.82
C ALA A 14 -13.89 -32.46 -37.02
N LEU A 15 -13.40 -33.46 -36.30
CA LEU A 15 -12.13 -34.14 -36.60
C LEU A 15 -12.39 -35.31 -37.53
N GLN A 16 -12.10 -35.18 -38.80
CA GLN A 16 -12.00 -36.31 -39.74
C GLN A 16 -10.56 -36.40 -40.29
N GLY A 17 -9.92 -37.50 -39.91
CA GLY A 17 -9.21 -38.43 -40.72
C GLY A 17 -7.93 -38.00 -41.45
N GLY A 18 -6.82 -38.64 -41.08
CA GLY A 18 -5.62 -38.67 -41.89
C GLY A 18 -4.37 -39.14 -41.12
N ILE A 19 -4.33 -40.46 -40.87
CA ILE A 19 -3.09 -41.08 -40.35
C ILE A 19 -2.16 -41.31 -41.53
N GLN A 20 -1.19 -40.41 -41.76
CA GLN A 20 -0.03 -40.70 -42.60
C GLN A 20 1.19 -41.05 -41.71
N ARG A 21 1.88 -42.10 -42.11
CA ARG A 21 3.05 -42.68 -41.44
C ARG A 21 4.17 -41.64 -41.38
N LEU A 22 4.51 -41.15 -40.24
CA LEU A 22 5.70 -40.33 -40.01
C LEU A 22 6.91 -41.24 -39.73
N SER A 23 7.97 -41.03 -40.47
CA SER A 23 9.27 -41.69 -40.38
C SER A 23 9.95 -41.47 -39.04
N ALA A 24 10.87 -42.35 -38.65
CA ALA A 24 11.52 -42.50 -37.36
C ALA A 24 12.25 -41.26 -36.75
N TRP A 25 12.23 -40.13 -37.42
CA TRP A 25 12.93 -38.90 -36.97
C TRP A 25 12.01 -37.92 -36.20
N GLY A 26 10.70 -38.16 -36.16
CA GLY A 26 9.73 -37.31 -35.48
C GLY A 26 9.61 -37.51 -33.97
N LYS A 27 10.22 -38.58 -33.43
CA LYS A 27 10.02 -38.94 -32.00
C LYS A 27 10.86 -38.15 -31.00
N CYS A 28 11.90 -37.46 -31.45
CA CYS A 28 12.79 -36.72 -30.55
C CYS A 28 12.26 -35.34 -30.16
N TRP A 29 11.41 -34.73 -30.98
CA TRP A 29 10.88 -33.37 -30.74
C TRP A 29 9.65 -33.35 -29.81
N VAL A 30 8.87 -34.41 -29.77
CA VAL A 30 7.65 -34.46 -28.93
C VAL A 30 8.03 -34.56 -27.43
N VAL A 31 9.13 -35.26 -27.11
CA VAL A 31 9.58 -35.39 -25.72
C VAL A 31 10.17 -34.06 -25.19
N ALA A 32 10.86 -33.29 -26.04
CA ALA A 32 11.41 -31.99 -25.64
C ALA A 32 10.31 -30.93 -25.40
N CYS A 33 9.23 -30.94 -26.20
CA CYS A 33 8.11 -30.03 -25.99
C CYS A 33 7.29 -30.37 -24.72
N PHE A 34 7.17 -31.67 -24.37
CA PHE A 34 6.46 -32.05 -23.13
C PHE A 34 7.26 -31.67 -21.86
N PHE A 35 8.59 -31.68 -21.92
CA PHE A 35 9.42 -31.24 -20.79
C PHE A 35 9.40 -29.73 -20.58
N LEU A 36 9.34 -28.94 -21.64
CA LEU A 36 9.27 -27.47 -21.56
C LEU A 36 7.91 -26.99 -21.00
N VAL A 37 6.80 -27.62 -21.40
CA VAL A 37 5.45 -27.25 -20.92
C VAL A 37 5.25 -27.63 -19.45
N VAL A 38 5.85 -28.73 -18.98
CA VAL A 38 5.73 -29.17 -17.57
C VAL A 38 6.57 -28.27 -16.63
N VAL A 39 7.70 -27.73 -17.10
CA VAL A 39 8.53 -26.80 -16.29
C VAL A 39 7.82 -25.45 -16.12
N ASP A 40 7.17 -24.95 -17.19
CA ASP A 40 6.41 -23.69 -17.11
C ASP A 40 5.17 -23.80 -16.21
N ALA A 41 4.45 -24.93 -16.27
CA ALA A 41 3.28 -25.14 -15.42
C ALA A 41 3.63 -25.22 -13.92
N ARG A 42 4.81 -25.75 -13.57
CA ARG A 42 5.28 -25.76 -12.17
C ARG A 42 5.78 -24.39 -11.70
N ALA A 43 6.42 -23.61 -12.58
CA ALA A 43 6.85 -22.26 -12.26
C ALA A 43 5.64 -21.32 -12.07
N GLN A 44 4.61 -21.43 -12.90
CA GLN A 44 3.38 -20.65 -12.74
C GLN A 44 2.56 -21.07 -11.51
N ALA A 45 2.54 -22.34 -11.16
CA ALA A 45 1.85 -22.82 -9.96
C ALA A 45 2.55 -22.37 -8.66
N THR A 46 3.88 -22.25 -8.66
CA THR A 46 4.63 -21.73 -7.50
C THR A 46 4.48 -20.22 -7.32
N VAL A 47 4.39 -19.44 -8.40
CA VAL A 47 4.13 -17.99 -8.32
C VAL A 47 2.72 -17.70 -7.82
N GLN A 48 1.70 -18.43 -8.31
CA GLN A 48 0.32 -18.26 -7.82
C GLN A 48 0.12 -18.74 -6.37
N ALA A 49 0.85 -19.76 -5.91
CA ALA A 49 0.75 -20.25 -4.53
C ALA A 49 1.36 -19.26 -3.51
N ASN A 50 2.36 -18.47 -3.90
CA ASN A 50 2.95 -17.45 -3.04
C ASN A 50 2.05 -16.20 -2.92
N ASP A 51 1.34 -15.81 -3.98
CA ASP A 51 0.43 -14.66 -3.94
C ASP A 51 -0.83 -14.93 -3.11
N THR A 52 -1.39 -16.15 -3.16
CA THR A 52 -2.57 -16.50 -2.36
C THR A 52 -2.28 -16.63 -0.86
N ASN A 53 -1.04 -16.94 -0.47
CA ASN A 53 -0.63 -16.97 0.94
C ASN A 53 -0.43 -15.56 1.50
N SER A 54 0.05 -14.61 0.69
CA SER A 54 0.15 -13.19 1.04
C SER A 54 -1.22 -12.57 1.31
N LEU A 55 -2.22 -12.86 0.49
CA LEU A 55 -3.59 -12.34 0.66
C LEU A 55 -4.32 -12.93 1.87
N LYS A 56 -3.98 -14.15 2.32
CA LYS A 56 -4.59 -14.77 3.51
C LYS A 56 -4.14 -14.13 4.82
N SER A 57 -2.90 -13.68 4.91
CA SER A 57 -2.39 -13.06 6.13
C SER A 57 -2.95 -11.66 6.36
N LEU A 58 -3.21 -10.91 5.29
CA LEU A 58 -3.82 -9.57 5.35
C LEU A 58 -5.32 -9.56 5.65
N ALA A 59 -5.99 -10.72 5.62
CA ALA A 59 -7.43 -10.84 5.86
C ALA A 59 -7.85 -10.67 7.35
N GLN A 60 -6.92 -10.50 8.28
CA GLN A 60 -7.19 -10.47 9.73
C GLN A 60 -6.90 -9.11 10.38
N ALA A 61 -6.97 -8.00 9.65
CA ALA A 61 -6.86 -6.67 10.25
C ALA A 61 -8.22 -6.23 10.82
N GLU A 62 -8.25 -5.82 12.08
CA GLU A 62 -9.40 -5.17 12.70
C GLU A 62 -9.54 -3.75 12.14
N VAL A 63 -10.75 -3.36 11.74
CA VAL A 63 -11.06 -1.99 11.36
C VAL A 63 -11.45 -1.23 12.63
N VAL A 64 -10.53 -0.41 13.15
CA VAL A 64 -10.74 0.41 14.35
C VAL A 64 -11.55 1.66 14.03
N GLY A 65 -11.37 2.24 12.84
CA GLY A 65 -12.10 3.43 12.43
C GLY A 65 -12.15 3.60 10.92
N ILE A 66 -13.28 4.15 10.45
CA ILE A 66 -13.53 4.53 9.06
C ILE A 66 -14.03 5.96 9.06
N TYR A 67 -13.39 6.83 8.29
CA TYR A 67 -13.70 8.26 8.27
C TYR A 67 -13.77 8.77 6.83
N PHE A 68 -14.68 9.73 6.59
CA PHE A 68 -14.84 10.39 5.29
C PHE A 68 -14.97 11.90 5.49
N THR A 69 -14.29 12.70 4.69
CA THR A 69 -14.49 14.14 4.65
C THR A 69 -15.32 14.52 3.44
N PRO A 70 -16.32 15.45 3.58
CA PRO A 70 -17.07 15.67 4.80
C PRO A 70 -17.95 14.46 5.12
N PRO A 71 -18.52 14.25 6.31
CA PRO A 71 -18.61 15.22 7.41
C PRO A 71 -17.65 14.96 8.57
N SER A 72 -16.80 13.89 8.53
CA SER A 72 -16.00 13.49 9.67
C SER A 72 -14.85 14.47 9.95
N ASP A 73 -14.49 14.63 11.22
CA ASP A 73 -13.24 15.26 11.61
C ASP A 73 -12.09 14.23 11.57
N VAL A 74 -11.58 14.01 10.37
CA VAL A 74 -10.51 13.03 10.11
C VAL A 74 -9.20 13.46 10.78
N ALA A 75 -8.92 14.77 10.83
CA ALA A 75 -7.72 15.28 11.48
C ALA A 75 -7.73 15.01 12.97
N ALA A 76 -8.88 15.15 13.64
CA ALA A 76 -9.03 14.81 15.06
C ALA A 76 -8.78 13.30 15.32
N ALA A 77 -9.30 12.42 14.46
CA ALA A 77 -9.05 10.98 14.57
C ALA A 77 -7.56 10.64 14.43
N VAL A 78 -6.86 11.25 13.46
CA VAL A 78 -5.41 11.07 13.29
C VAL A 78 -4.64 11.55 14.53
N ILE A 79 -5.02 12.72 15.08
CA ILE A 79 -4.41 13.31 16.29
C ILE A 79 -4.61 12.36 17.49
N GLU A 80 -5.81 11.83 17.67
CA GLU A 80 -6.13 10.92 18.78
C GLU A 80 -5.25 9.66 18.72
N VAL A 81 -5.10 9.03 17.56
CA VAL A 81 -4.27 7.84 17.40
C VAL A 81 -2.79 8.15 17.68
N ILE A 82 -2.27 9.30 17.24
CA ILE A 82 -0.89 9.72 17.54
C ILE A 82 -0.71 9.99 19.04
N ASP A 83 -1.67 10.65 19.69
CA ASP A 83 -1.61 10.96 21.11
C ASP A 83 -1.67 9.71 22.00
N GLN A 84 -2.27 8.62 21.53
CA GLN A 84 -2.29 7.32 22.21
C GLN A 84 -0.99 6.53 22.05
N GLY A 85 -0.16 6.84 21.05
CA GLY A 85 1.11 6.17 20.77
C GLY A 85 2.08 6.21 21.97
N GLN A 86 2.71 5.05 22.26
CA GLN A 86 3.55 4.86 23.45
C GLN A 86 5.02 4.60 23.12
N SER A 87 5.34 4.01 21.97
CA SER A 87 6.70 3.57 21.65
C SER A 87 7.25 4.16 20.35
N GLU A 88 6.49 4.14 19.26
CA GLU A 88 6.95 4.56 17.94
C GLU A 88 5.82 5.14 17.09
N VAL A 89 6.10 6.23 16.37
CA VAL A 89 5.22 6.79 15.33
C VAL A 89 6.05 7.02 14.07
N LEU A 90 5.71 6.32 12.98
CA LEU A 90 6.34 6.45 11.68
C LEU A 90 5.36 7.09 10.70
N VAL A 91 5.73 8.23 10.13
CA VAL A 91 4.90 8.98 9.18
C VAL A 91 5.52 8.91 7.78
N GLN A 92 4.69 8.65 6.76
CA GLN A 92 5.05 8.83 5.35
C GLN A 92 3.96 9.63 4.66
N ALA A 93 4.29 10.84 4.20
CA ALA A 93 3.31 11.76 3.68
C ALA A 93 3.77 12.50 2.42
N TYR A 94 2.82 12.75 1.53
CA TYR A 94 2.97 13.67 0.40
C TYR A 94 2.67 15.10 0.86
N GLY A 95 1.40 15.44 1.10
CA GLY A 95 0.99 16.74 1.61
C GLY A 95 0.85 16.72 3.14
N PHE A 96 1.64 17.55 3.84
CA PHE A 96 1.58 17.64 5.28
C PHE A 96 1.67 19.10 5.75
N THR A 97 0.52 19.76 5.85
CA THR A 97 0.41 21.18 6.26
C THR A 97 -0.50 21.38 7.46
N HIS A 98 -1.15 20.31 7.98
CA HIS A 98 -2.08 20.40 9.09
C HIS A 98 -1.34 20.58 10.42
N ASN A 99 -1.42 21.80 11.01
CA ASN A 99 -0.72 22.13 12.24
C ASN A 99 -1.08 21.22 13.43
N GLY A 100 -2.37 20.88 13.61
CA GLY A 100 -2.80 20.01 14.71
C GLY A 100 -2.16 18.64 14.69
N ILE A 101 -2.02 18.02 13.51
CA ILE A 101 -1.35 16.72 13.35
C ILE A 101 0.16 16.87 13.63
N ALA A 102 0.80 17.93 13.14
CA ALA A 102 2.21 18.19 13.42
C ALA A 102 2.46 18.39 14.93
N GLN A 103 1.60 19.14 15.61
CA GLN A 103 1.67 19.32 17.07
C GLN A 103 1.45 18.01 17.85
N ALA A 104 0.61 17.08 17.35
CA ALA A 104 0.47 15.76 17.96
C ALA A 104 1.77 14.96 17.89
N LEU A 105 2.50 15.02 16.77
CA LEU A 105 3.83 14.40 16.66
C LEU A 105 4.84 15.01 17.64
N VAL A 106 4.81 16.34 17.79
CA VAL A 106 5.66 17.05 18.78
C VAL A 106 5.33 16.58 20.20
N ARG A 107 4.05 16.47 20.56
CA ARG A 107 3.65 15.94 21.89
C ARG A 107 4.08 14.48 22.08
N ALA A 108 3.91 13.64 21.07
CA ALA A 108 4.38 12.25 21.12
C ALA A 108 5.89 12.19 21.36
N HIS A 109 6.67 12.98 20.62
CA HIS A 109 8.12 13.07 20.78
C HIS A 109 8.52 13.57 22.18
N ALA A 110 7.84 14.58 22.70
CA ALA A 110 8.07 15.11 24.06
C ALA A 110 7.76 14.08 25.16
N ARG A 111 6.85 13.11 24.91
CA ARG A 111 6.60 11.96 25.80
C ARG A 111 7.69 10.87 25.71
N GLY A 112 8.66 10.98 24.81
CA GLY A 112 9.71 9.99 24.59
C GLY A 112 9.37 8.96 23.53
N VAL A 113 8.25 9.10 22.80
CA VAL A 113 7.89 8.24 21.67
C VAL A 113 8.88 8.45 20.52
N LYS A 114 9.33 7.39 19.86
CA LYS A 114 10.23 7.46 18.71
C LYS A 114 9.48 7.92 17.46
N VAL A 115 9.41 9.22 17.25
CA VAL A 115 8.76 9.80 16.06
C VAL A 115 9.77 9.93 14.93
N LYS A 116 9.41 9.50 13.70
CA LYS A 116 10.18 9.73 12.47
C LYS A 116 9.24 10.09 11.34
N VAL A 117 9.63 11.04 10.50
CA VAL A 117 8.81 11.58 9.42
C VAL A 117 9.54 11.48 8.08
N LEU A 118 8.84 10.95 7.08
CA LEU A 118 9.30 10.84 5.70
C LEU A 118 8.34 11.62 4.81
N LEU A 119 8.84 12.60 4.07
CA LEU A 119 8.06 13.45 3.17
C LEU A 119 8.55 13.32 1.73
N ASP A 120 7.67 13.56 0.78
CA ASP A 120 8.05 13.69 -0.63
C ASP A 120 8.94 14.93 -0.83
N ALA A 121 10.07 14.77 -1.53
CA ALA A 121 11.02 15.86 -1.74
C ALA A 121 10.45 17.00 -2.60
N LYS A 122 9.48 16.72 -3.49
CA LYS A 122 8.87 17.73 -4.37
C LYS A 122 7.88 18.63 -3.66
N THR A 123 7.40 18.20 -2.49
CA THR A 123 6.45 18.98 -1.66
C THR A 123 7.12 19.73 -0.51
N ASP A 124 8.45 19.74 -0.42
CA ASP A 124 9.19 20.40 0.65
C ASP A 124 8.77 21.87 0.83
N ALA A 125 8.68 22.63 -0.27
CA ALA A 125 8.25 24.03 -0.21
C ALA A 125 6.82 24.20 0.34
N THR A 126 5.88 23.29 -0.01
CA THR A 126 4.51 23.31 0.47
C THR A 126 4.42 22.88 1.93
N ASN A 127 5.23 21.93 2.35
CA ASN A 127 5.27 21.39 3.70
C ASN A 127 6.18 22.20 4.65
N ARG A 128 6.78 23.29 4.18
CA ARG A 128 7.84 24.07 4.88
C ARG A 128 7.50 24.36 6.33
N PHE A 129 6.29 24.82 6.61
CA PHE A 129 5.89 25.14 7.98
C PHE A 129 6.01 23.93 8.92
N VAL A 130 5.52 22.77 8.47
CA VAL A 130 5.58 21.52 9.26
C VAL A 130 7.02 21.00 9.33
N THR A 131 7.76 21.05 8.22
CA THR A 131 9.18 20.67 8.18
C THR A 131 10.00 21.47 9.19
N ASP A 132 9.88 22.81 9.17
CA ASP A 132 10.60 23.70 10.08
C ASP A 132 10.22 23.44 11.55
N LEU A 133 8.92 23.21 11.83
CA LEU A 133 8.45 22.86 13.18
C LEU A 133 9.09 21.55 13.66
N LEU A 134 9.00 20.47 12.87
CA LEU A 134 9.50 19.15 13.27
C LEU A 134 11.02 19.16 13.46
N VAL A 135 11.76 19.84 12.58
CA VAL A 135 13.22 20.01 12.69
C VAL A 135 13.59 20.82 13.93
N SER A 136 12.86 21.90 14.25
CA SER A 136 13.11 22.71 15.46
C SER A 136 12.91 21.90 16.75
N GLN A 137 12.07 20.87 16.71
CA GLN A 137 11.81 19.95 17.82
C GLN A 137 12.70 18.70 17.78
N GLN A 138 13.73 18.68 16.92
CA GLN A 138 14.68 17.57 16.76
C GLN A 138 14.02 16.24 16.37
N ILE A 139 12.84 16.27 15.76
CA ILE A 139 12.19 15.08 15.21
C ILE A 139 12.92 14.68 13.92
N PRO A 140 13.44 13.43 13.81
CA PRO A 140 14.09 12.96 12.60
C PRO A 140 13.15 13.03 11.39
N LEU A 141 13.59 13.76 10.36
CA LEU A 141 12.85 13.96 9.12
C LEU A 141 13.78 13.68 7.92
N ARG A 142 13.26 13.00 6.90
CA ARG A 142 13.93 12.80 5.62
C ARG A 142 13.01 13.13 4.47
N LEU A 143 13.62 13.48 3.33
CA LEU A 143 12.94 13.77 2.08
C LEU A 143 13.19 12.64 1.08
N ASP A 144 12.12 12.00 0.60
CA ASP A 144 12.15 10.96 -0.43
C ASP A 144 12.21 11.62 -1.82
N ALA A 145 13.36 11.49 -2.47
CA ALA A 145 13.60 11.92 -3.85
C ALA A 145 13.77 10.72 -4.81
N GLY A 146 13.62 9.49 -4.33
CA GLY A 146 13.82 8.28 -5.11
C GLY A 146 12.69 7.97 -6.10
N HIS A 147 11.55 8.65 -5.98
CA HIS A 147 10.36 8.41 -6.79
C HIS A 147 9.95 9.65 -7.60
N ALA A 148 9.16 9.43 -8.66
CA ALA A 148 8.52 10.55 -9.37
C ALA A 148 7.66 11.37 -8.41
N ILE A 149 6.88 10.70 -7.55
CA ILE A 149 6.16 11.25 -6.39
C ILE A 149 6.09 10.15 -5.31
N ALA A 150 6.45 10.46 -4.07
CA ALA A 150 6.19 9.61 -2.92
C ALA A 150 4.78 9.97 -2.36
N HIS A 151 3.71 9.47 -3.02
CA HIS A 151 2.32 9.91 -2.80
C HIS A 151 1.60 9.19 -1.66
N ASN A 152 2.32 8.77 -0.64
CA ASN A 152 1.79 8.04 0.51
C ASN A 152 1.08 8.96 1.52
N LYS A 153 0.11 8.43 2.24
CA LYS A 153 -0.57 9.01 3.40
C LYS A 153 -0.72 7.90 4.42
N VAL A 154 0.38 7.64 5.14
CA VAL A 154 0.50 6.50 6.05
C VAL A 154 1.08 6.96 7.38
N ILE A 155 0.50 6.47 8.47
CA ILE A 155 1.11 6.54 9.80
C ILE A 155 1.05 5.14 10.41
N VAL A 156 2.18 4.66 10.92
CA VAL A 156 2.26 3.43 11.70
C VAL A 156 2.52 3.80 13.14
N VAL A 157 1.71 3.30 14.07
CA VAL A 157 1.84 3.57 15.50
C VAL A 157 2.09 2.27 16.24
N ASP A 158 3.14 2.24 17.03
CA ASP A 158 3.53 1.16 17.95
C ASP A 158 3.73 -0.22 17.30
N GLY A 159 3.86 -0.28 15.94
CA GLY A 159 3.91 -1.54 15.21
C GLY A 159 2.61 -2.34 15.26
N GLU A 160 1.49 -1.70 15.55
CA GLU A 160 0.18 -2.33 15.73
C GLU A 160 -0.92 -1.63 14.93
N LEU A 161 -0.94 -0.30 14.89
CA LEU A 161 -1.93 0.49 14.19
C LEU A 161 -1.37 1.05 12.88
N VAL A 162 -2.21 1.03 11.84
CA VAL A 162 -1.92 1.64 10.54
C VAL A 162 -3.04 2.60 10.18
N ILE A 163 -2.69 3.86 9.97
CA ILE A 163 -3.55 4.87 9.34
C ILE A 163 -3.20 4.91 7.85
N THR A 164 -4.21 4.79 6.99
CA THR A 164 -4.03 4.89 5.54
C THR A 164 -5.31 5.36 4.84
N GLY A 165 -5.19 5.85 3.60
CA GLY A 165 -6.32 6.32 2.81
C GLY A 165 -5.92 7.35 1.75
N SER A 166 -6.89 8.14 1.28
CA SER A 166 -6.62 9.24 0.35
C SER A 166 -6.28 10.56 1.05
N PHE A 167 -6.58 10.67 2.36
CA PHE A 167 -6.48 11.90 3.14
C PHE A 167 -5.03 12.39 3.27
N ASN A 168 -4.67 13.45 2.53
CA ASN A 168 -3.44 14.17 2.82
C ASN A 168 -3.56 14.86 4.18
N PHE A 169 -2.48 14.93 4.94
CA PHE A 169 -2.48 15.56 6.27
C PHE A 169 -2.50 17.10 6.14
N THR A 170 -3.55 17.63 5.51
CA THR A 170 -3.70 19.06 5.18
C THR A 170 -5.07 19.60 5.59
N ASN A 171 -5.14 20.93 5.81
CA ASN A 171 -6.42 21.60 6.06
C ASN A 171 -7.38 21.47 4.85
N SER A 172 -6.88 21.47 3.62
CA SER A 172 -7.71 21.30 2.44
C SER A 172 -8.37 19.92 2.38
N ALA A 173 -7.64 18.86 2.75
CA ALA A 173 -8.18 17.52 2.86
C ALA A 173 -9.30 17.45 3.92
N GLN A 174 -9.14 18.16 5.05
CA GLN A 174 -10.14 18.19 6.11
C GLN A 174 -11.41 18.98 5.72
N THR A 175 -11.26 20.11 5.01
CA THR A 175 -12.37 21.08 4.90
C THR A 175 -12.94 21.25 3.50
N ARG A 176 -12.26 20.79 2.46
CA ARG A 176 -12.57 21.10 1.05
C ARG A 176 -12.66 19.89 0.14
N ASN A 177 -11.96 18.81 0.45
CA ASN A 177 -11.90 17.62 -0.38
C ASN A 177 -12.89 16.54 0.10
N ALA A 178 -13.27 15.64 -0.81
CA ALA A 178 -13.85 14.36 -0.45
C ALA A 178 -12.72 13.34 -0.30
N GLU A 179 -12.48 12.88 0.92
CA GLU A 179 -11.40 11.95 1.25
C GLU A 179 -11.90 10.78 2.09
N ASN A 180 -11.09 9.73 2.18
CA ASN A 180 -11.30 8.62 3.08
C ASN A 180 -10.05 8.36 3.93
N LEU A 181 -10.27 7.77 5.12
CA LEU A 181 -9.21 7.33 6.00
C LEU A 181 -9.67 6.09 6.77
N LEU A 182 -8.78 5.11 6.88
CA LEU A 182 -8.94 3.92 7.69
C LEU A 182 -7.91 3.93 8.83
N VAL A 183 -8.34 3.47 9.99
CA VAL A 183 -7.48 3.06 11.09
C VAL A 183 -7.62 1.56 11.24
N LEU A 184 -6.53 0.84 11.03
CA LEU A 184 -6.47 -0.62 11.01
C LEU A 184 -5.57 -1.11 12.15
N LYS A 185 -5.99 -2.16 12.85
CA LYS A 185 -5.19 -2.82 13.89
C LYS A 185 -4.77 -4.21 13.44
N SER A 186 -3.47 -4.41 13.25
CA SER A 186 -2.84 -5.69 12.94
C SER A 186 -1.33 -5.52 12.99
N THR A 187 -0.65 -6.29 13.81
CA THR A 187 0.82 -6.29 13.88
C THR A 187 1.46 -6.70 12.55
N GLU A 188 0.90 -7.70 11.87
CA GLU A 188 1.41 -8.19 10.59
C GLU A 188 1.27 -7.15 9.48
N LEU A 189 0.13 -6.43 9.43
CA LEU A 189 -0.07 -5.32 8.52
C LEU A 189 0.88 -4.17 8.84
N ALA A 190 1.02 -3.82 10.12
CA ALA A 190 1.92 -2.77 10.57
C ALA A 190 3.38 -3.08 10.24
N ASP A 191 3.83 -4.33 10.39
CA ASP A 191 5.17 -4.79 10.00
C ASP A 191 5.40 -4.65 8.49
N SER A 192 4.39 -4.96 7.67
CA SER A 192 4.46 -4.78 6.21
C SER A 192 4.63 -3.31 5.83
N TYR A 193 3.83 -2.42 6.42
CA TYR A 193 3.94 -0.98 6.22
C TYR A 193 5.26 -0.41 6.76
N LYS A 194 5.69 -0.85 7.92
CA LYS A 194 6.97 -0.45 8.53
C LYS A 194 8.17 -0.88 7.67
N SER A 195 8.13 -2.09 7.11
CA SER A 195 9.17 -2.59 6.21
C SER A 195 9.25 -1.75 4.93
N ASN A 196 8.10 -1.44 4.32
CA ASN A 196 8.05 -0.52 3.18
C ASN A 196 8.56 0.88 3.54
N TRP A 197 8.10 1.44 4.67
CA TRP A 197 8.55 2.73 5.18
C TRP A 197 10.08 2.75 5.39
N GLN A 198 10.65 1.68 5.96
CA GLN A 198 12.09 1.57 6.18
C GLN A 198 12.89 1.54 4.88
N ASN A 199 12.37 0.90 3.83
CA ASN A 199 13.00 0.91 2.50
C ASN A 199 13.06 2.33 1.95
N HIS A 200 11.98 3.10 2.05
CA HIS A 200 11.95 4.51 1.64
C HIS A 200 12.89 5.37 2.51
N TRP A 201 12.89 5.16 3.82
CA TRP A 201 13.79 5.86 4.73
C TRP A 201 15.26 5.67 4.39
N ASN A 202 15.67 4.46 4.00
CA ASN A 202 17.06 4.11 3.74
C ASN A 202 17.63 4.82 2.51
N HIS A 203 16.83 5.10 1.47
CA HIS A 203 17.29 5.83 0.29
C HIS A 203 17.01 7.33 0.33
N SER A 204 16.32 7.81 1.37
CA SER A 204 15.98 9.22 1.57
C SER A 204 17.07 9.98 2.33
N ARG A 205 17.07 11.29 2.24
CA ARG A 205 18.06 12.21 2.83
C ARG A 205 17.38 13.39 3.51
#